data_b8e77c7b8b69a77422ae673ee505d484
#
_entry.id   b8e77c7b8b69a77422ae673ee505d484
#
_cell.length_a   1.000
_cell.length_b   1.000
_cell.length_c   1.000
_cell.angle_alpha   90.00
_cell.angle_beta   90.00
_cell.angle_gamma   90.00
#
_symmetry.space_group_name_H-M   'P 1'
#
loop_
_entity.id
_entity.type
_entity.pdbx_description
1 polymer ?
#
loop_
_entity_poly.entity_id
_entity_poly.type
_entity_poly.pdbx_seq_one_letter_code
_entity_poly.pdbx_strand_id
1 'polypeptide(L)'
;MFLMKEIPCKAKEIGYFPLFTDEYPSVLLRTVHSVINRTPDNLLREVVLVDDFSQHENLGFPLIEHLRRFGKKVRLLRAHTRLGLIRAKLAGAKYARGDVVVFLDSHCEANEGWLEPLLQRIKKQRSAVVCPVIDIISDQTMEYQIGGAGGIGTFWWSLHYSMSEIPEREKKRRKNPEVDPLLTPTMAGGLFAVNREYFFEVGGYDPGMDIWGGENLEISFRVWMCGGTLEIIPCSHVGHIYRNGHPYNMTGPGNNKDVHGTNSKRLAEVWMDDYKRLFYVHRMGLKNVDVGDLSERILLRKRLNCKSFKWFLDNIIPEKFVPDEDVKAYGLVQNLNGKLCLDTLQRLENKGIVNLGVWECQIEGSSSQVVIFFNGPTVEILK
;
A
#
# COMPACT_ATOMS: atom_id res chain seq x y z
N MET A 1 28.91 3.21 -12.44
CA MET A 1 29.50 2.36 -11.38
C MET A 1 29.89 3.27 -10.22
N PHE A 2 28.90 3.61 -9.36
CA PHE A 2 29.18 4.38 -8.15
C PHE A 2 29.76 3.43 -7.12
N LEU A 3 31.02 3.66 -6.73
CA LEU A 3 31.69 3.00 -5.63
C LEU A 3 30.84 3.19 -4.36
N MET A 4 30.09 2.15 -3.96
CA MET A 4 29.55 2.08 -2.62
C MET A 4 30.74 2.04 -1.66
N LYS A 5 31.01 3.17 -0.99
CA LYS A 5 31.90 3.17 0.17
C LYS A 5 31.34 2.16 1.16
N GLU A 6 32.17 1.28 1.63
CA GLU A 6 31.89 0.22 2.59
C GLU A 6 30.89 0.69 3.65
N ILE A 7 29.81 -0.05 3.80
CA ILE A 7 28.86 0.15 4.91
C ILE A 7 29.65 -0.20 6.18
N PRO A 8 29.97 0.79 7.07
CA PRO A 8 30.81 0.50 8.23
C PRO A 8 30.15 -0.55 9.10
N CYS A 9 30.94 -1.47 9.58
CA CYS A 9 30.66 -2.58 10.47
C CYS A 9 29.71 -2.21 11.63
N LYS A 10 28.48 -2.56 11.52
CA LYS A 10 27.28 -2.73 12.31
C LYS A 10 26.07 -2.35 11.44
N ALA A 11 26.02 -2.92 10.23
CA ALA A 11 24.80 -2.90 9.43
C ALA A 11 23.72 -3.64 10.22
N LYS A 12 22.55 -3.02 10.34
CA LYS A 12 21.39 -3.63 10.99
C LYS A 12 20.97 -4.86 10.19
N GLU A 13 20.88 -5.99 10.88
CA GLU A 13 20.43 -7.25 10.27
C GLU A 13 18.94 -7.17 9.92
N ILE A 14 18.55 -7.70 8.78
CA ILE A 14 17.15 -7.70 8.32
C ILE A 14 16.45 -9.02 8.58
N GLY A 15 15.17 -8.92 8.98
CA GLY A 15 14.18 -9.98 8.85
C GLY A 15 13.29 -9.70 7.64
N TYR A 16 13.21 -10.63 6.72
CA TYR A 16 12.41 -10.55 5.51
C TYR A 16 11.19 -11.46 5.59
N PHE A 17 10.01 -11.02 5.11
CA PHE A 17 8.74 -11.76 5.22
C PHE A 17 7.98 -11.80 3.90
N PRO A 18 8.09 -12.86 3.10
CA PRO A 18 7.06 -13.17 2.13
C PRO A 18 5.86 -13.81 2.83
N LEU A 19 4.69 -13.23 2.61
CA LEU A 19 3.41 -13.80 2.99
C LEU A 19 2.78 -14.45 1.79
N PHE A 20 2.23 -15.66 1.95
CA PHE A 20 1.54 -16.36 0.86
C PHE A 20 0.32 -17.14 1.35
N THR A 21 -0.61 -17.32 0.44
CA THR A 21 -1.75 -18.22 0.54
C THR A 21 -1.95 -18.84 -0.84
N ASP A 22 -1.88 -20.15 -0.93
CA ASP A 22 -2.05 -20.93 -2.16
C ASP A 22 -1.26 -20.38 -3.35
N GLU A 23 -0.08 -19.78 -3.09
CA GLU A 23 0.81 -19.27 -4.12
C GLU A 23 1.44 -20.40 -4.92
N TYR A 24 1.70 -20.17 -6.21
CA TYR A 24 2.43 -21.12 -7.03
C TYR A 24 3.84 -21.37 -6.47
N PRO A 25 4.24 -22.64 -6.20
CA PRO A 25 5.53 -22.94 -5.60
C PRO A 25 6.73 -22.37 -6.35
N SER A 26 6.71 -22.38 -7.69
CA SER A 26 7.78 -21.81 -8.51
C SER A 26 7.93 -20.31 -8.33
N VAL A 27 6.83 -19.59 -8.19
CA VAL A 27 6.78 -18.14 -7.97
C VAL A 27 7.29 -17.81 -6.57
N LEU A 28 6.79 -18.51 -5.54
CA LEU A 28 7.26 -18.35 -4.17
C LEU A 28 8.76 -18.62 -4.05
N LEU A 29 9.25 -19.71 -4.65
CA LEU A 29 10.66 -20.06 -4.61
C LEU A 29 11.52 -19.07 -5.39
N ARG A 30 11.05 -18.50 -6.51
CA ARG A 30 11.72 -17.40 -7.21
C ARG A 30 11.99 -16.23 -6.25
N THR A 31 10.97 -15.83 -5.47
CA THR A 31 11.11 -14.77 -4.47
C THR A 31 12.17 -15.14 -3.43
N VAL A 32 12.08 -16.33 -2.82
CA VAL A 32 13.02 -16.78 -1.78
C VAL A 32 14.46 -16.84 -2.30
N HIS A 33 14.67 -17.46 -3.46
CA HIS A 33 16.01 -17.58 -4.04
C HIS A 33 16.59 -16.22 -4.43
N SER A 34 15.81 -15.33 -5.05
CA SER A 34 16.30 -14.00 -5.42
C SER A 34 16.76 -13.19 -4.21
N VAL A 35 16.00 -13.20 -3.13
CA VAL A 35 16.38 -12.51 -1.88
C VAL A 35 17.65 -13.09 -1.28
N ILE A 36 17.75 -14.42 -1.16
CA ILE A 36 18.94 -15.05 -0.56
C ILE A 36 20.18 -14.82 -1.41
N ASN A 37 20.08 -14.98 -2.73
CA ASN A 37 21.23 -14.90 -3.63
C ASN A 37 21.70 -13.46 -3.89
N ARG A 38 20.82 -12.47 -3.74
CA ARG A 38 21.08 -11.06 -4.07
C ARG A 38 21.15 -10.15 -2.83
N THR A 39 21.19 -10.75 -1.65
CA THR A 39 21.38 -10.03 -0.39
C THR A 39 22.71 -10.47 0.23
N PRO A 40 23.61 -9.54 0.58
CA PRO A 40 24.85 -9.87 1.28
C PRO A 40 24.60 -10.64 2.57
N ASP A 41 25.36 -11.71 2.79
CA ASP A 41 25.17 -12.62 3.93
C ASP A 41 25.22 -11.94 5.30
N ASN A 42 26.05 -10.91 5.43
CA ASN A 42 26.19 -10.13 6.66
C ASN A 42 25.03 -9.16 6.92
N LEU A 43 24.14 -8.96 5.94
CA LEU A 43 22.95 -8.12 6.08
C LEU A 43 21.68 -8.96 6.29
N LEU A 44 21.65 -10.22 5.81
CA LEU A 44 20.48 -11.10 5.88
C LEU A 44 20.48 -11.92 7.17
N ARG A 45 19.66 -11.53 8.14
CA ARG A 45 19.43 -12.29 9.37
C ARG A 45 18.62 -13.54 9.15
N GLU A 46 17.47 -13.39 8.50
CA GLU A 46 16.50 -14.46 8.29
C GLU A 46 15.50 -14.10 7.18
N VAL A 47 14.96 -15.13 6.57
CA VAL A 47 13.75 -15.11 5.75
C VAL A 47 12.64 -15.85 6.48
N VAL A 48 11.56 -15.18 6.84
CA VAL A 48 10.41 -15.77 7.53
C VAL A 48 9.26 -15.89 6.55
N LEU A 49 9.07 -17.05 5.97
CA LEU A 49 7.90 -17.37 5.16
C LEU A 49 6.66 -17.47 6.04
N VAL A 50 5.64 -16.70 5.74
CA VAL A 50 4.36 -16.75 6.45
C VAL A 50 3.31 -17.37 5.55
N ASP A 51 2.91 -18.58 5.87
CA ASP A 51 1.86 -19.35 5.20
C ASP A 51 0.52 -19.08 5.89
N ASP A 52 -0.34 -18.34 5.24
CA ASP A 52 -1.66 -17.99 5.75
C ASP A 52 -2.70 -19.06 5.38
N PHE A 53 -2.50 -20.28 5.92
CA PHE A 53 -3.42 -21.40 5.80
C PHE A 53 -3.59 -21.91 4.37
N SER A 54 -2.48 -22.10 3.62
CA SER A 54 -2.51 -22.68 2.27
C SER A 54 -3.03 -24.13 2.28
N GLN A 55 -3.77 -24.49 1.24
CA GLN A 55 -4.34 -25.82 1.01
C GLN A 55 -3.64 -26.56 -0.13
N HIS A 56 -2.80 -25.88 -0.90
CA HIS A 56 -2.09 -26.47 -2.04
C HIS A 56 -1.05 -27.48 -1.57
N GLU A 57 -1.14 -28.74 -2.00
CA GLU A 57 -0.31 -29.85 -1.53
C GLU A 57 1.20 -29.60 -1.70
N ASN A 58 1.63 -28.98 -2.79
CA ASN A 58 3.03 -28.66 -3.06
C ASN A 58 3.61 -27.58 -2.13
N LEU A 59 2.77 -26.85 -1.41
CA LEU A 59 3.19 -25.94 -0.33
C LEU A 59 3.32 -26.65 1.02
N GLY A 60 2.99 -27.95 1.09
CA GLY A 60 3.15 -28.82 2.22
C GLY A 60 4.59 -29.33 2.38
N PHE A 61 4.73 -30.65 2.38
CA PHE A 61 6.02 -31.35 2.53
C PHE A 61 7.04 -30.99 1.43
N PRO A 62 6.67 -30.91 0.14
CA PRO A 62 7.63 -30.54 -0.93
C PRO A 62 8.30 -29.17 -0.70
N LEU A 63 7.54 -28.17 -0.24
CA LEU A 63 8.12 -26.87 0.11
C LEU A 63 9.09 -26.99 1.29
N ILE A 64 8.72 -27.70 2.36
CA ILE A 64 9.58 -27.90 3.54
C ILE A 64 10.89 -28.55 3.13
N GLU A 65 10.84 -29.60 2.31
CA GLU A 65 12.02 -30.33 1.83
C GLU A 65 12.93 -29.40 1.00
N HIS A 66 12.35 -28.60 0.12
CA HIS A 66 13.11 -27.61 -0.65
C HIS A 66 13.80 -26.58 0.23
N LEU A 67 13.11 -26.07 1.26
CA LEU A 67 13.64 -25.02 2.14
C LEU A 67 14.79 -25.51 3.05
N ARG A 68 14.93 -26.81 3.30
CA ARG A 68 16.01 -27.37 4.12
C ARG A 68 17.41 -26.98 3.64
N ARG A 69 17.60 -26.76 2.32
CA ARG A 69 18.88 -26.32 1.75
C ARG A 69 19.39 -24.98 2.29
N PHE A 70 18.50 -24.12 2.76
CA PHE A 70 18.85 -22.81 3.31
C PHE A 70 19.13 -22.85 4.82
N GLY A 71 18.98 -24.01 5.47
CA GLY A 71 19.25 -24.22 6.88
C GLY A 71 18.45 -23.25 7.78
N LYS A 72 19.14 -22.62 8.72
CA LYS A 72 18.53 -21.70 9.69
C LYS A 72 18.18 -20.31 9.13
N LYS A 73 18.62 -20.01 7.91
CA LYS A 73 18.32 -18.70 7.27
C LYS A 73 16.85 -18.58 6.87
N VAL A 74 16.19 -19.68 6.52
CA VAL A 74 14.79 -19.68 6.12
C VAL A 74 13.95 -20.36 7.19
N ARG A 75 12.89 -19.71 7.59
CA ARG A 75 11.95 -20.20 8.61
C ARG A 75 10.55 -20.14 8.04
N LEU A 76 9.76 -21.17 8.23
CA LEU A 76 8.38 -21.26 7.80
C LEU A 76 7.45 -21.15 9.01
N LEU A 77 6.60 -20.14 9.02
CA LEU A 77 5.55 -19.90 9.99
C LEU A 77 4.20 -20.22 9.33
N ARG A 78 3.47 -21.22 9.85
CA ARG A 78 2.16 -21.61 9.31
C ARG A 78 1.04 -21.20 10.25
N ALA A 79 0.05 -20.51 9.69
CA ALA A 79 -1.18 -20.22 10.41
C ALA A 79 -2.07 -21.46 10.48
N HIS A 80 -2.73 -21.68 11.61
CA HIS A 80 -3.69 -22.77 11.79
C HIS A 80 -5.08 -22.45 11.23
N THR A 81 -5.33 -21.17 10.97
CA THR A 81 -6.56 -20.64 10.37
C THR A 81 -6.22 -19.48 9.47
N ARG A 82 -7.10 -19.15 8.56
CA ARG A 82 -6.96 -17.99 7.67
C ARG A 82 -6.93 -16.69 8.47
N LEU A 83 -5.82 -15.97 8.44
CA LEU A 83 -5.64 -14.66 9.11
C LEU A 83 -5.98 -13.48 8.21
N GLY A 84 -5.74 -13.62 6.92
CA GLY A 84 -5.69 -12.54 5.95
C GLY A 84 -4.34 -11.80 5.93
N LEU A 85 -4.05 -11.11 4.83
CA LEU A 85 -2.77 -10.44 4.56
C LEU A 85 -2.32 -9.56 5.74
N ILE A 86 -3.23 -8.75 6.27
CA ILE A 86 -2.92 -7.71 7.26
C ILE A 86 -2.44 -8.33 8.58
N ARG A 87 -3.20 -9.28 9.13
CA ARG A 87 -2.83 -9.96 10.38
C ARG A 87 -1.63 -10.89 10.20
N ALA A 88 -1.51 -11.53 9.04
CA ALA A 88 -0.37 -12.39 8.75
C ALA A 88 0.93 -11.59 8.58
N LYS A 89 0.91 -10.42 7.93
CA LYS A 89 2.06 -9.48 7.92
C LYS A 89 2.42 -9.04 9.34
N LEU A 90 1.44 -8.73 10.18
CA LEU A 90 1.67 -8.35 11.57
C LEU A 90 2.29 -9.50 12.38
N ALA A 91 1.83 -10.73 12.19
CA ALA A 91 2.39 -11.93 12.82
C ALA A 91 3.86 -12.17 12.40
N GLY A 92 4.15 -12.07 11.10
CA GLY A 92 5.51 -12.14 10.57
C GLY A 92 6.45 -11.10 11.20
N ALA A 93 6.03 -9.84 11.26
CA ALA A 93 6.81 -8.77 11.87
C ALA A 93 7.06 -8.97 13.38
N LYS A 94 6.10 -9.52 14.11
CA LYS A 94 6.27 -9.90 15.54
C LYS A 94 7.28 -11.02 15.71
N TYR A 95 7.27 -11.98 14.81
CA TYR A 95 8.14 -13.16 14.87
C TYR A 95 9.58 -12.86 14.44
N ALA A 96 9.80 -11.81 13.68
CA ALA A 96 11.10 -11.36 13.18
C ALA A 96 12.04 -10.92 14.29
N ARG A 97 13.35 -11.17 14.03
CA ARG A 97 14.44 -10.83 14.92
C ARG A 97 15.36 -9.74 14.38
N GLY A 98 15.26 -9.45 13.09
CA GLY A 98 16.05 -8.39 12.46
C GLY A 98 15.67 -6.99 12.97
N ASP A 99 16.63 -6.07 13.01
CA ASP A 99 16.42 -4.66 13.39
C ASP A 99 15.57 -3.90 12.38
N VAL A 100 15.62 -4.32 11.13
CA VAL A 100 14.80 -3.83 10.03
C VAL A 100 13.93 -4.98 9.53
N VAL A 101 12.67 -4.68 9.29
CA VAL A 101 11.72 -5.60 8.67
C VAL A 101 11.47 -5.15 7.23
N VAL A 102 11.54 -6.12 6.31
CA VAL A 102 11.23 -5.89 4.90
C VAL A 102 10.03 -6.74 4.53
N PHE A 103 8.98 -6.08 4.10
CA PHE A 103 7.79 -6.71 3.53
C PHE A 103 7.97 -6.83 2.03
N LEU A 104 7.77 -8.01 1.49
CA LEU A 104 7.63 -8.26 0.06
C LEU A 104 6.48 -9.25 -0.16
N ASP A 105 5.80 -9.14 -1.28
CA ASP A 105 4.82 -10.14 -1.67
C ASP A 105 5.51 -11.45 -2.09
N SER A 106 4.78 -12.55 -2.13
CA SER A 106 5.32 -13.89 -2.41
C SER A 106 5.70 -14.11 -3.88
N HIS A 107 5.46 -13.14 -4.74
CA HIS A 107 5.65 -13.17 -6.18
C HIS A 107 6.53 -12.00 -6.67
N CYS A 108 7.67 -11.85 -5.99
CA CYS A 108 8.65 -10.82 -6.27
C CYS A 108 10.00 -11.42 -6.74
N GLU A 109 10.84 -10.57 -7.32
CA GLU A 109 12.24 -10.86 -7.56
C GLU A 109 13.10 -9.67 -7.18
N ALA A 110 13.95 -9.84 -6.16
CA ALA A 110 14.93 -8.84 -5.76
C ALA A 110 16.06 -8.74 -6.79
N ASN A 111 16.57 -7.54 -7.06
CA ASN A 111 17.73 -7.30 -7.91
C ASN A 111 19.05 -7.23 -7.11
N GLU A 112 20.18 -7.21 -7.79
CA GLU A 112 21.45 -6.94 -7.13
C GLU A 112 21.47 -5.53 -6.55
N GLY A 113 21.97 -5.38 -5.32
CA GLY A 113 22.07 -4.09 -4.64
C GLY A 113 20.71 -3.47 -4.24
N TRP A 114 19.64 -4.26 -4.21
CA TRP A 114 18.29 -3.79 -3.90
C TRP A 114 18.12 -3.30 -2.46
N LEU A 115 18.83 -3.95 -1.52
CA LEU A 115 18.60 -3.78 -0.10
C LEU A 115 19.42 -2.65 0.52
N GLU A 116 20.68 -2.50 0.11
CA GLU A 116 21.64 -1.60 0.74
C GLU A 116 21.17 -0.15 0.76
N PRO A 117 20.57 0.41 -0.32
CA PRO A 117 20.03 1.76 -0.31
C PRO A 117 18.89 1.95 0.70
N LEU A 118 18.03 0.93 0.85
CA LEU A 118 16.93 0.95 1.83
C LEU A 118 17.50 1.02 3.25
N LEU A 119 18.46 0.16 3.58
CA LEU A 119 19.09 0.14 4.91
C LEU A 119 19.85 1.43 5.21
N GLN A 120 20.56 1.98 4.21
CA GLN A 120 21.27 3.25 4.35
C GLN A 120 20.30 4.38 4.70
N ARG A 121 19.12 4.41 4.07
CA ARG A 121 18.12 5.43 4.32
C ARG A 121 17.50 5.29 5.73
N ILE A 122 17.14 4.08 6.14
CA ILE A 122 16.63 3.80 7.50
C ILE A 122 17.68 4.14 8.57
N LYS A 123 18.98 3.89 8.29
CA LYS A 123 20.06 4.26 9.19
C LYS A 123 20.17 5.77 9.37
N LYS A 124 19.98 6.56 8.29
CA LYS A 124 19.97 8.03 8.34
C LYS A 124 18.75 8.58 9.07
N GLN A 125 17.60 7.96 8.85
CA GLN A 125 16.31 8.37 9.42
C GLN A 125 15.52 7.16 9.87
N ARG A 126 15.56 6.85 11.16
CA ARG A 126 14.91 5.68 11.75
C ARG A 126 13.40 5.63 11.50
N SER A 127 12.75 6.80 11.40
CA SER A 127 11.31 6.93 11.15
C SER A 127 10.92 6.92 9.66
N ALA A 128 11.88 6.64 8.76
CA ALA A 128 11.57 6.48 7.36
C ALA A 128 11.00 5.08 7.08
N VAL A 129 9.89 5.03 6.36
CA VAL A 129 9.36 3.85 5.69
C VAL A 129 9.76 3.97 4.23
N VAL A 130 10.54 3.01 3.73
CA VAL A 130 11.19 3.11 2.43
C VAL A 130 10.75 1.99 1.50
N CYS A 131 10.36 2.36 0.28
CA CYS A 131 9.92 1.44 -0.76
C CYS A 131 10.98 1.33 -1.85
N PRO A 132 11.23 0.14 -2.42
CA PRO A 132 11.96 0.03 -3.68
C PRO A 132 11.11 0.57 -4.83
N VAL A 133 11.71 0.83 -5.97
CA VAL A 133 11.01 0.91 -7.25
C VAL A 133 10.46 -0.49 -7.57
N ILE A 134 9.18 -0.55 -7.90
CA ILE A 134 8.51 -1.81 -8.24
C ILE A 134 8.58 -1.98 -9.75
N ASP A 135 9.44 -2.89 -10.19
CA ASP A 135 9.54 -3.27 -11.59
C ASP A 135 8.46 -4.30 -11.97
N ILE A 136 8.25 -4.51 -13.25
CA ILE A 136 7.20 -5.39 -13.75
C ILE A 136 7.79 -6.74 -14.14
N ILE A 137 7.17 -7.82 -13.69
CA ILE A 137 7.42 -9.16 -14.21
C ILE A 137 6.13 -9.63 -14.90
N SER A 138 6.24 -10.01 -16.17
CA SER A 138 5.11 -10.53 -16.92
C SER A 138 4.63 -11.87 -16.32
N ASP A 139 3.34 -11.99 -16.06
CA ASP A 139 2.72 -13.25 -15.59
C ASP A 139 2.63 -14.31 -16.69
N GLN A 140 2.78 -13.92 -17.97
CA GLN A 140 2.72 -14.81 -19.11
C GLN A 140 4.09 -15.38 -19.50
N THR A 141 5.11 -14.51 -19.55
CA THR A 141 6.45 -14.88 -20.04
C THR A 141 7.48 -14.98 -18.92
N MET A 142 7.17 -14.50 -17.73
CA MET A 142 8.11 -14.32 -16.59
C MET A 142 9.29 -13.40 -16.92
N GLU A 143 9.18 -12.59 -17.97
CA GLU A 143 10.17 -11.60 -18.37
C GLU A 143 10.16 -10.43 -17.38
N TYR A 144 11.36 -10.03 -16.95
CA TYR A 144 11.57 -8.89 -16.06
C TYR A 144 11.74 -7.61 -16.88
N GLN A 145 10.92 -6.61 -16.62
CA GLN A 145 10.95 -5.31 -17.26
C GLN A 145 11.28 -4.23 -16.23
N ILE A 146 12.44 -3.58 -16.41
CA ILE A 146 12.87 -2.50 -15.53
C ILE A 146 11.91 -1.32 -15.68
N GLY A 147 11.28 -0.94 -14.56
CA GLY A 147 10.46 0.26 -14.44
C GLY A 147 11.28 1.45 -13.96
N GLY A 148 10.63 2.59 -13.90
CA GLY A 148 11.19 3.79 -13.28
C GLY A 148 10.30 4.29 -12.15
N ALA A 149 10.84 5.13 -11.27
CA ALA A 149 10.06 5.88 -10.30
C ALA A 149 9.24 6.97 -11.01
N GLY A 150 8.33 6.55 -11.91
CA GLY A 150 7.57 7.42 -12.81
C GLY A 150 6.46 8.24 -12.14
N GLY A 151 6.21 8.04 -10.84
CA GLY A 151 5.13 8.72 -10.12
C GLY A 151 5.25 8.58 -8.63
N ILE A 152 4.34 9.23 -7.93
CA ILE A 152 4.13 9.11 -6.49
C ILE A 152 2.78 8.46 -6.19
N GLY A 153 2.69 7.77 -5.06
CA GLY A 153 1.43 7.21 -4.58
C GLY A 153 0.47 8.31 -4.12
N THR A 154 -0.78 8.18 -4.51
CA THR A 154 -1.90 9.02 -4.08
C THR A 154 -3.11 8.13 -3.77
N PHE A 155 -4.29 8.73 -3.61
CA PHE A 155 -5.51 8.01 -3.34
C PHE A 155 -6.72 8.72 -3.94
N TRP A 156 -7.77 7.96 -4.23
CA TRP A 156 -9.10 8.50 -4.52
C TRP A 156 -9.86 8.77 -3.21
N TRP A 157 -10.81 9.69 -3.22
CA TRP A 157 -11.64 9.93 -2.03
C TRP A 157 -12.46 8.71 -1.61
N SER A 158 -12.63 7.74 -2.49
CA SER A 158 -13.15 6.39 -2.19
C SER A 158 -12.17 5.49 -1.42
N LEU A 159 -10.96 6.00 -1.13
CA LEU A 159 -9.85 5.30 -0.46
C LEU A 159 -9.29 4.10 -1.24
N HIS A 160 -9.30 4.19 -2.56
CA HIS A 160 -8.48 3.34 -3.41
C HIS A 160 -7.12 4.00 -3.65
N TYR A 161 -6.08 3.18 -3.60
CA TYR A 161 -4.73 3.62 -3.98
C TYR A 161 -4.68 3.99 -5.46
N SER A 162 -3.92 5.02 -5.78
CA SER A 162 -3.66 5.46 -7.15
C SER A 162 -2.25 6.01 -7.24
N MET A 163 -1.83 6.34 -8.45
CA MET A 163 -0.57 7.03 -8.72
C MET A 163 -0.82 8.35 -9.41
N SER A 164 0.05 9.31 -9.20
CA SER A 164 0.08 10.60 -9.90
C SER A 164 1.50 10.92 -10.34
N GLU A 165 1.61 11.89 -11.25
CA GLU A 165 2.90 12.43 -11.65
C GLU A 165 3.65 13.03 -10.45
N ILE A 166 4.98 13.04 -10.54
CA ILE A 166 5.84 13.67 -9.52
C ILE A 166 5.61 15.18 -9.58
N PRO A 167 5.16 15.83 -8.50
CA PRO A 167 4.87 17.26 -8.50
C PRO A 167 6.15 18.09 -8.61
N GLU A 168 6.03 19.29 -9.16
CA GLU A 168 7.17 20.18 -9.42
C GLU A 168 7.98 20.52 -8.16
N ARG A 169 7.33 20.64 -7.01
CA ARG A 169 8.02 20.86 -5.72
C ARG A 169 8.98 19.71 -5.39
N GLU A 170 8.59 18.47 -5.70
CA GLU A 170 9.37 17.28 -5.42
C GLU A 170 10.48 17.09 -6.45
N LYS A 171 10.23 17.40 -7.73
CA LYS A 171 11.27 17.46 -8.76
C LYS A 171 12.36 18.46 -8.38
N LYS A 172 11.97 19.67 -7.91
CA LYS A 172 12.91 20.72 -7.49
C LYS A 172 13.68 20.38 -6.20
N ARG A 173 13.05 19.63 -5.26
CA ARG A 173 13.69 19.21 -4.01
C ARG A 173 14.85 18.24 -4.27
N ARG A 174 14.72 17.35 -5.24
CA ARG A 174 15.68 16.31 -5.57
C ARG A 174 16.75 16.86 -6.52
N LYS A 175 18.00 16.95 -6.03
CA LYS A 175 19.15 17.41 -6.83
C LYS A 175 19.64 16.33 -7.80
N ASN A 176 19.60 15.08 -7.35
CA ASN A 176 19.93 13.91 -8.16
C ASN A 176 18.74 12.92 -8.14
N PRO A 177 17.83 12.99 -9.13
CA PRO A 177 16.63 12.15 -9.18
C PRO A 177 16.89 10.64 -9.21
N GLU A 178 18.07 10.20 -9.62
CA GLU A 178 18.42 8.77 -9.68
C GLU A 178 18.79 8.17 -8.33
N VAL A 179 19.14 9.00 -7.34
CA VAL A 179 19.59 8.54 -6.02
C VAL A 179 18.88 9.21 -4.85
N ASP A 180 18.41 10.44 -5.02
CA ASP A 180 17.72 11.14 -3.94
C ASP A 180 16.34 10.50 -3.68
N PRO A 181 15.99 10.19 -2.42
CA PRO A 181 14.70 9.62 -2.09
C PRO A 181 13.55 10.46 -2.62
N LEU A 182 12.56 9.82 -3.21
CA LEU A 182 11.33 10.42 -3.70
C LEU A 182 10.27 10.34 -2.60
N LEU A 183 9.86 11.49 -2.04
CA LEU A 183 8.78 11.52 -1.05
C LEU A 183 7.45 11.17 -1.71
N THR A 184 6.72 10.26 -1.10
CA THR A 184 5.43 9.80 -1.62
C THR A 184 4.35 9.89 -0.55
N PRO A 185 3.18 10.49 -0.84
CA PRO A 185 2.07 10.58 0.11
C PRO A 185 1.57 9.22 0.59
N THR A 186 1.52 8.24 -0.30
CA THR A 186 1.05 6.87 -0.01
C THR A 186 1.93 5.83 -0.70
N MET A 187 1.87 4.59 -0.25
CA MET A 187 2.56 3.46 -0.86
C MET A 187 1.58 2.39 -1.33
N ALA A 188 2.00 1.55 -2.29
CA ALA A 188 1.23 0.39 -2.75
C ALA A 188 1.03 -0.67 -1.66
N GLY A 189 1.95 -0.76 -0.68
CA GLY A 189 1.81 -1.58 0.53
C GLY A 189 2.36 -3.00 0.44
N GLY A 190 2.71 -3.48 -0.76
CA GLY A 190 3.31 -4.80 -0.96
C GLY A 190 4.77 -4.87 -0.55
N LEU A 191 5.55 -3.87 -0.97
CA LEU A 191 7.01 -3.86 -0.90
C LEU A 191 7.51 -2.62 -0.13
N PHE A 192 8.05 -2.81 1.06
CA PHE A 192 8.69 -1.73 1.81
C PHE A 192 9.58 -2.26 2.94
N ALA A 193 10.51 -1.43 3.40
CA ALA A 193 11.37 -1.69 4.56
C ALA A 193 11.17 -0.62 5.63
N VAL A 194 11.27 -1.01 6.89
CA VAL A 194 11.12 -0.11 8.03
C VAL A 194 11.91 -0.62 9.23
N ASN A 195 12.39 0.28 10.09
CA ASN A 195 12.94 -0.12 11.39
C ASN A 195 11.85 -0.88 12.18
N ARG A 196 12.17 -2.07 12.68
CA ARG A 196 11.20 -2.96 13.33
C ARG A 196 10.59 -2.34 14.58
N GLU A 197 11.39 -1.71 15.44
CA GLU A 197 10.87 -1.06 16.64
C GLU A 197 9.96 0.11 16.27
N TYR A 198 10.40 0.97 15.32
CA TYR A 198 9.58 2.08 14.83
C TYR A 198 8.25 1.61 14.25
N PHE A 199 8.24 0.50 13.50
CA PHE A 199 7.00 -0.11 12.98
C PHE A 199 5.98 -0.39 14.09
N PHE A 200 6.45 -0.92 15.24
CA PHE A 200 5.57 -1.18 16.39
C PHE A 200 5.29 0.08 17.22
N GLU A 201 6.24 1.00 17.37
CA GLU A 201 6.04 2.29 18.03
C GLU A 201 4.94 3.10 17.35
N VAL A 202 4.93 3.13 16.01
CA VAL A 202 3.88 3.80 15.24
C VAL A 202 2.60 2.99 15.17
N GLY A 203 2.54 1.77 15.74
CA GLY A 203 1.34 0.96 15.97
C GLY A 203 1.12 -0.22 15.03
N GLY A 204 2.13 -0.63 14.25
CA GLY A 204 2.02 -1.78 13.34
C GLY A 204 0.87 -1.63 12.34
N TYR A 205 0.27 -2.72 11.92
CA TYR A 205 -1.00 -2.71 11.18
C TYR A 205 -2.20 -2.69 12.14
N ASP A 206 -3.33 -2.19 11.70
CA ASP A 206 -4.60 -2.27 12.44
C ASP A 206 -5.13 -3.72 12.45
N PRO A 207 -5.13 -4.42 13.60
CA PRO A 207 -5.58 -5.81 13.65
C PRO A 207 -7.08 -5.97 13.49
N GLY A 208 -7.85 -4.88 13.54
CA GLY A 208 -9.28 -4.85 13.25
C GLY A 208 -9.62 -4.87 11.76
N MET A 209 -8.64 -4.66 10.88
CA MET A 209 -8.82 -4.80 9.45
C MET A 209 -8.78 -6.28 9.04
N ASP A 210 -9.60 -6.64 8.05
CA ASP A 210 -9.73 -8.00 7.56
C ASP A 210 -9.04 -8.17 6.20
N ILE A 211 -8.60 -9.38 5.92
CA ILE A 211 -8.10 -9.91 4.65
C ILE A 211 -7.10 -8.98 3.97
N TRP A 212 -7.58 -7.99 3.17
CA TRP A 212 -6.77 -7.15 2.29
C TRP A 212 -7.48 -5.82 1.99
N GLY A 213 -6.68 -4.76 1.79
CA GLY A 213 -7.15 -3.46 1.29
C GLY A 213 -7.37 -2.44 2.39
N GLY A 214 -6.99 -1.18 2.09
CA GLY A 214 -7.06 -0.04 3.02
C GLY A 214 -5.88 0.06 3.99
N GLU A 215 -5.18 -1.03 4.30
CA GLU A 215 -4.04 -1.03 5.22
C GLU A 215 -2.85 -0.20 4.73
N ASN A 216 -2.64 -0.18 3.43
CA ASN A 216 -1.55 0.58 2.80
C ASN A 216 -1.78 2.09 2.93
N LEU A 217 -3.00 2.57 2.75
CA LEU A 217 -3.34 3.98 2.96
C LEU A 217 -3.35 4.32 4.46
N GLU A 218 -3.84 3.41 5.31
CA GLU A 218 -3.88 3.61 6.76
C GLU A 218 -2.46 3.83 7.32
N ILE A 219 -1.52 2.94 7.01
CA ILE A 219 -0.15 3.08 7.47
C ILE A 219 0.54 4.31 6.84
N SER A 220 0.22 4.64 5.59
CA SER A 220 0.76 5.82 4.92
C SER A 220 0.35 7.12 5.61
N PHE A 221 -0.94 7.31 5.86
CA PHE A 221 -1.44 8.49 6.57
C PHE A 221 -0.86 8.58 7.98
N ARG A 222 -0.87 7.46 8.70
CA ARG A 222 -0.35 7.39 10.07
C ARG A 222 1.13 7.72 10.16
N VAL A 223 1.97 7.17 9.29
CA VAL A 223 3.41 7.46 9.27
C VAL A 223 3.66 8.95 9.11
N TRP A 224 3.03 9.59 8.12
CA TRP A 224 3.17 11.02 7.88
C TRP A 224 2.62 11.87 9.04
N MET A 225 1.40 11.60 9.45
CA MET A 225 0.72 12.39 10.49
C MET A 225 1.41 12.27 11.86
N CYS A 226 2.10 11.16 12.10
CA CYS A 226 2.79 10.90 13.37
C CYS A 226 4.32 11.16 13.32
N GLY A 227 4.81 11.91 12.31
CA GLY A 227 6.17 12.44 12.27
C GLY A 227 7.21 11.57 11.57
N GLY A 228 6.79 10.53 10.87
CA GLY A 228 7.67 9.75 9.98
C GLY A 228 7.71 10.29 8.55
N THR A 229 8.38 9.56 7.68
CA THR A 229 8.41 9.82 6.24
C THR A 229 8.13 8.55 5.44
N LEU A 230 7.57 8.72 4.26
CA LEU A 230 7.35 7.64 3.30
C LEU A 230 8.08 7.98 2.00
N GLU A 231 8.95 7.08 1.54
CA GLU A 231 9.93 7.37 0.51
C GLU A 231 10.07 6.22 -0.48
N ILE A 232 10.17 6.54 -1.76
CA ILE A 232 10.62 5.60 -2.80
C ILE A 232 12.12 5.81 -2.99
N ILE A 233 12.90 4.75 -3.00
CA ILE A 233 14.36 4.79 -3.16
C ILE A 233 14.72 4.39 -4.59
N PRO A 234 15.10 5.35 -5.45
CA PRO A 234 15.24 5.13 -6.90
C PRO A 234 16.28 4.09 -7.31
N CYS A 235 17.33 3.92 -6.52
CA CYS A 235 18.39 2.94 -6.79
C CYS A 235 18.12 1.55 -6.18
N SER A 236 16.96 1.32 -5.59
CA SER A 236 16.51 0.02 -5.11
C SER A 236 15.40 -0.51 -6.01
N HIS A 237 15.60 -1.68 -6.62
CA HIS A 237 14.67 -2.28 -7.57
C HIS A 237 14.25 -3.68 -7.17
N VAL A 238 12.95 -3.95 -7.21
CA VAL A 238 12.37 -5.28 -6.96
C VAL A 238 11.26 -5.51 -7.98
N GLY A 239 11.35 -6.59 -8.75
CA GLY A 239 10.32 -7.00 -9.69
C GLY A 239 9.12 -7.63 -8.97
N HIS A 240 7.92 -7.35 -9.45
CA HIS A 240 6.66 -7.89 -8.97
C HIS A 240 5.85 -8.48 -10.12
N ILE A 241 5.30 -9.67 -9.93
CA ILE A 241 4.43 -10.30 -10.91
C ILE A 241 3.02 -9.71 -10.75
N TYR A 242 2.61 -8.90 -11.73
CA TYR A 242 1.24 -8.41 -11.80
C TYR A 242 0.36 -9.43 -12.51
N ARG A 243 -0.71 -9.85 -11.86
CA ARG A 243 -1.64 -10.84 -12.38
C ARG A 243 -3.08 -10.44 -12.16
N ASN A 244 -3.97 -10.94 -12.99
CA ASN A 244 -5.40 -10.77 -12.81
C ASN A 244 -5.92 -11.75 -11.75
N GLY A 245 -6.59 -11.21 -10.72
CA GLY A 245 -7.20 -11.99 -9.65
C GLY A 245 -6.24 -12.41 -8.51
N HIS A 246 -6.81 -13.00 -7.49
CA HIS A 246 -6.13 -13.49 -6.30
C HIS A 246 -6.31 -14.99 -6.16
N PRO A 247 -5.31 -15.76 -5.69
CA PRO A 247 -5.43 -17.20 -5.49
C PRO A 247 -6.29 -17.56 -4.27
N TYR A 248 -6.89 -16.59 -3.61
CA TYR A 248 -7.62 -16.78 -2.36
C TYR A 248 -8.95 -16.02 -2.34
N ASN A 249 -9.85 -16.47 -1.45
CA ASN A 249 -11.15 -15.84 -1.25
C ASN A 249 -11.01 -14.49 -0.52
N MET A 250 -11.65 -13.46 -1.05
CA MET A 250 -11.70 -12.09 -0.48
C MET A 250 -12.89 -11.87 0.46
N THR A 251 -13.72 -12.88 0.71
CA THR A 251 -14.88 -12.75 1.63
C THR A 251 -14.39 -12.74 3.07
N GLY A 252 -14.69 -11.67 3.78
CA GLY A 252 -14.36 -11.48 5.19
C GLY A 252 -15.31 -12.16 6.16
N PRO A 253 -15.06 -12.00 7.47
CA PRO A 253 -15.93 -12.52 8.53
C PRO A 253 -17.40 -12.06 8.35
N GLY A 254 -18.34 -12.91 8.76
CA GLY A 254 -19.77 -12.60 8.61
C GLY A 254 -20.26 -12.55 7.17
N ASN A 255 -19.55 -13.21 6.23
CA ASN A 255 -19.84 -13.16 4.78
C ASN A 255 -19.70 -11.75 4.16
N ASN A 256 -18.84 -10.90 4.74
CA ASN A 256 -18.57 -9.57 4.22
C ASN A 256 -17.88 -9.66 2.85
N LYS A 257 -18.55 -9.22 1.80
CA LYS A 257 -18.02 -9.20 0.42
C LYS A 257 -17.28 -7.89 0.09
N ASP A 258 -17.46 -6.85 0.91
CA ASP A 258 -16.81 -5.54 0.75
C ASP A 258 -15.78 -5.28 1.85
N VAL A 259 -14.81 -6.18 1.95
CA VAL A 259 -13.74 -6.09 2.95
C VAL A 259 -12.91 -4.81 2.78
N HIS A 260 -12.58 -4.44 1.53
CA HIS A 260 -11.87 -3.19 1.25
C HIS A 260 -12.64 -1.97 1.78
N GLY A 261 -13.95 -1.92 1.57
CA GLY A 261 -14.78 -0.82 2.05
C GLY A 261 -14.84 -0.72 3.57
N THR A 262 -15.01 -1.85 4.27
CA THR A 262 -15.03 -1.87 5.75
C THR A 262 -13.68 -1.50 6.36
N ASN A 263 -12.57 -1.95 5.78
CA ASN A 263 -11.23 -1.53 6.17
C ASN A 263 -11.01 -0.03 5.92
N SER A 264 -11.43 0.46 4.75
CA SER A 264 -11.36 1.89 4.40
C SER A 264 -12.20 2.76 5.34
N LYS A 265 -13.35 2.27 5.80
CA LYS A 265 -14.15 2.96 6.82
C LYS A 265 -13.39 3.07 8.14
N ARG A 266 -12.72 2.00 8.61
CA ARG A 266 -11.87 2.07 9.81
C ARG A 266 -10.80 3.15 9.69
N LEU A 267 -10.12 3.20 8.53
CA LEU A 267 -9.16 4.25 8.21
C LEU A 267 -9.80 5.64 8.27
N ALA A 268 -10.93 5.85 7.58
CA ALA A 268 -11.59 7.14 7.50
C ALA A 268 -12.02 7.67 8.87
N GLU A 269 -12.61 6.82 9.70
CA GLU A 269 -13.07 7.18 11.04
C GLU A 269 -11.93 7.56 12.01
N VAL A 270 -10.76 6.93 11.87
CA VAL A 270 -9.62 7.19 12.76
C VAL A 270 -8.74 8.34 12.27
N TRP A 271 -8.48 8.44 10.95
CA TRP A 271 -7.40 9.28 10.42
C TRP A 271 -7.84 10.49 9.62
N MET A 272 -9.07 10.51 9.03
CA MET A 272 -9.44 11.57 8.10
C MET A 272 -10.15 12.79 8.73
N ASP A 273 -10.36 12.80 10.02
CA ASP A 273 -11.09 13.87 10.70
C ASP A 273 -12.43 14.18 9.96
N ASP A 274 -12.76 15.44 9.75
CA ASP A 274 -13.98 15.83 9.01
C ASP A 274 -13.93 15.51 7.51
N TYR A 275 -12.73 15.22 6.95
CA TYR A 275 -12.59 14.82 5.54
C TYR A 275 -13.15 13.42 5.24
N LYS A 276 -13.48 12.62 6.26
CA LYS A 276 -14.24 11.37 6.07
C LYS A 276 -15.59 11.57 5.38
N ARG A 277 -16.15 12.79 5.40
CA ARG A 277 -17.32 13.16 4.62
C ARG A 277 -17.16 12.86 3.13
N LEU A 278 -15.97 13.12 2.58
CA LEU A 278 -15.65 12.86 1.16
C LEU A 278 -15.59 11.35 0.85
N PHE A 279 -15.09 10.55 1.78
CA PHE A 279 -15.17 9.10 1.65
C PHE A 279 -16.64 8.64 1.57
N TYR A 280 -17.51 9.16 2.43
CA TYR A 280 -18.91 8.78 2.43
C TYR A 280 -19.71 9.29 1.23
N VAL A 281 -19.27 10.33 0.51
CA VAL A 281 -19.85 10.70 -0.79
C VAL A 281 -19.71 9.55 -1.80
N HIS A 282 -18.57 8.84 -1.77
CA HIS A 282 -18.30 7.72 -2.68
C HIS A 282 -18.77 6.37 -2.15
N ARG A 283 -18.97 6.25 -0.84
CA ARG A 283 -19.26 4.99 -0.14
C ARG A 283 -20.36 5.16 0.91
N MET A 284 -21.48 5.77 0.49
CA MET A 284 -22.59 6.11 1.37
C MET A 284 -23.19 4.88 2.06
N GLY A 285 -23.26 3.74 1.38
CA GLY A 285 -23.73 2.46 1.93
C GLY A 285 -22.95 1.99 3.17
N LEU A 286 -21.69 2.42 3.31
CA LEU A 286 -20.87 2.07 4.47
C LEU A 286 -21.13 2.93 5.71
N LYS A 287 -21.89 4.03 5.60
CA LYS A 287 -22.07 4.98 6.71
C LYS A 287 -22.56 4.31 8.00
N ASN A 288 -23.49 3.38 7.89
CA ASN A 288 -24.10 2.68 9.03
C ASN A 288 -23.55 1.26 9.25
N VAL A 289 -22.56 0.82 8.50
CA VAL A 289 -21.94 -0.51 8.64
C VAL A 289 -21.09 -0.53 9.90
N ASP A 290 -21.25 -1.53 10.76
CA ASP A 290 -20.36 -1.74 11.90
C ASP A 290 -18.99 -2.26 11.40
N VAL A 291 -17.91 -1.65 11.86
CA VAL A 291 -16.53 -2.01 11.53
C VAL A 291 -15.73 -2.43 12.77
N GLY A 292 -16.41 -2.71 13.87
CA GLY A 292 -15.83 -3.11 15.14
C GLY A 292 -15.19 -1.95 15.92
N ASP A 293 -14.53 -2.28 17.00
CA ASP A 293 -13.95 -1.29 17.92
C ASP A 293 -12.78 -0.52 17.28
N LEU A 294 -12.79 0.79 17.41
CA LEU A 294 -11.77 1.73 16.93
C LEU A 294 -10.97 2.35 18.07
N SER A 295 -11.31 2.07 19.32
CA SER A 295 -10.80 2.76 20.52
C SER A 295 -9.28 2.70 20.60
N GLU A 296 -8.69 1.52 20.37
CA GLU A 296 -7.23 1.33 20.39
C GLU A 296 -6.50 2.19 19.35
N ARG A 297 -7.08 2.32 18.13
CA ARG A 297 -6.49 3.15 17.06
C ARG A 297 -6.62 4.64 17.34
N ILE A 298 -7.75 5.06 17.93
CA ILE A 298 -7.96 6.46 18.37
C ILE A 298 -7.01 6.80 19.51
N LEU A 299 -6.84 5.91 20.48
CA LEU A 299 -5.90 6.09 21.60
C LEU A 299 -4.44 6.13 21.10
N LEU A 300 -4.09 5.27 20.13
CA LEU A 300 -2.78 5.29 19.47
C LEU A 300 -2.49 6.66 18.84
N ARG A 301 -3.44 7.18 18.05
CA ARG A 301 -3.33 8.50 17.42
C ARG A 301 -3.09 9.62 18.44
N LYS A 302 -3.84 9.59 19.53
CA LYS A 302 -3.68 10.56 20.65
C LYS A 302 -2.33 10.42 21.35
N ARG A 303 -1.92 9.19 21.68
CA ARG A 303 -0.64 8.91 22.36
C ARG A 303 0.57 9.38 21.55
N LEU A 304 0.53 9.19 20.23
CA LEU A 304 1.59 9.60 19.31
C LEU A 304 1.53 11.10 18.96
N ASN A 305 0.53 11.83 19.48
CA ASN A 305 0.32 13.25 19.18
C ASN A 305 0.35 13.55 17.68
N CYS A 306 -0.36 12.75 16.90
CA CYS A 306 -0.35 12.84 15.45
C CYS A 306 -1.05 14.12 14.96
N LYS A 307 -0.58 14.65 13.84
CA LYS A 307 -1.16 15.81 13.16
C LYS A 307 -2.56 15.51 12.62
N SER A 308 -3.30 16.57 12.25
CA SER A 308 -4.61 16.44 11.60
C SER A 308 -4.49 15.96 10.15
N PHE A 309 -5.58 15.44 9.60
CA PHE A 309 -5.63 15.10 8.18
C PHE A 309 -5.54 16.33 7.28
N LYS A 310 -6.07 17.48 7.74
CA LYS A 310 -5.84 18.76 7.05
C LYS A 310 -4.34 19.07 6.94
N TRP A 311 -3.57 18.89 8.01
CA TRP A 311 -2.12 19.04 7.95
C TRP A 311 -1.49 18.12 6.88
N PHE A 312 -1.96 16.87 6.78
CA PHE A 312 -1.49 15.93 5.77
C PHE A 312 -1.78 16.43 4.35
N LEU A 313 -2.99 16.94 4.09
CA LEU A 313 -3.35 17.54 2.81
C LEU A 313 -2.47 18.75 2.50
N ASP A 314 -2.34 19.70 3.43
CA ASP A 314 -1.63 20.95 3.21
C ASP A 314 -0.11 20.79 3.04
N ASN A 315 0.50 19.77 3.69
CA ASN A 315 1.96 19.63 3.74
C ASN A 315 2.52 18.45 2.95
N ILE A 316 1.76 17.38 2.83
CA ILE A 316 2.24 16.14 2.17
C ILE A 316 1.71 16.03 0.75
N ILE A 317 0.47 16.41 0.50
CA ILE A 317 -0.16 16.34 -0.82
C ILE A 317 -0.99 17.61 -1.14
N PRO A 318 -0.36 18.80 -1.14
CA PRO A 318 -1.08 20.06 -1.38
C PRO A 318 -1.69 20.16 -2.79
N GLU A 319 -1.26 19.30 -3.72
CA GLU A 319 -1.85 19.18 -5.05
C GLU A 319 -3.17 18.40 -5.07
N LYS A 320 -3.55 17.80 -3.93
CA LYS A 320 -4.79 17.02 -3.85
C LYS A 320 -6.00 17.91 -3.92
N PHE A 321 -6.79 17.74 -4.99
CA PHE A 321 -8.05 18.45 -5.11
C PHE A 321 -9.05 17.98 -4.03
N VAL A 322 -9.66 18.95 -3.35
CA VAL A 322 -10.70 18.74 -2.32
C VAL A 322 -12.05 19.17 -2.89
N PRO A 323 -12.96 18.22 -3.20
CA PRO A 323 -14.14 18.47 -4.02
C PRO A 323 -15.16 19.45 -3.43
N ASP A 324 -15.15 19.68 -2.13
CA ASP A 324 -16.08 20.55 -1.42
C ASP A 324 -15.43 21.81 -0.85
N GLU A 325 -14.17 22.09 -1.21
CA GLU A 325 -13.48 23.32 -0.88
C GLU A 325 -13.31 24.18 -2.14
N ASP A 326 -13.56 25.50 -2.03
CA ASP A 326 -13.47 26.48 -3.13
C ASP A 326 -14.39 26.20 -4.33
N VAL A 327 -15.53 25.54 -4.10
CA VAL A 327 -16.54 25.22 -5.12
C VAL A 327 -17.91 25.76 -4.74
N LYS A 328 -18.77 26.02 -5.74
CA LYS A 328 -20.15 26.43 -5.49
C LYS A 328 -21.03 25.28 -5.00
N ALA A 329 -20.84 24.11 -5.57
CA ALA A 329 -21.58 22.91 -5.23
C ALA A 329 -20.83 21.66 -5.71
N TYR A 330 -21.06 20.55 -5.05
CA TYR A 330 -20.67 19.22 -5.52
C TYR A 330 -21.75 18.20 -5.12
N GLY A 331 -21.85 17.12 -5.88
CA GLY A 331 -22.79 16.07 -5.62
C GLY A 331 -23.35 15.42 -6.89
N LEU A 332 -24.50 14.76 -6.75
CA LEU A 332 -25.20 14.15 -7.88
C LEU A 332 -26.08 15.19 -8.58
N VAL A 333 -26.03 15.23 -9.90
CA VAL A 333 -27.00 15.97 -10.73
C VAL A 333 -28.10 15.01 -11.13
N GLN A 334 -29.24 15.13 -10.49
CA GLN A 334 -30.38 14.23 -10.62
C GLN A 334 -31.50 14.86 -11.42
N ASN A 335 -32.21 14.08 -12.23
CA ASN A 335 -33.40 14.57 -12.90
C ASN A 335 -34.54 14.79 -11.90
N LEU A 336 -35.54 15.61 -12.28
CA LEU A 336 -36.66 15.98 -11.41
C LEU A 336 -37.46 14.77 -10.91
N ASN A 337 -37.46 13.66 -11.63
CA ASN A 337 -38.17 12.44 -11.23
C ASN A 337 -37.32 11.54 -10.30
N GLY A 338 -36.11 11.94 -9.97
CA GLY A 338 -35.25 11.27 -8.97
C GLY A 338 -34.67 9.91 -9.34
N LYS A 339 -34.79 9.48 -10.60
CA LYS A 339 -34.33 8.13 -11.03
C LYS A 339 -33.04 8.13 -11.82
N LEU A 340 -32.72 9.22 -12.52
CA LEU A 340 -31.56 9.31 -13.41
C LEU A 340 -30.60 10.40 -12.94
N CYS A 341 -29.33 10.10 -12.92
CA CYS A 341 -28.25 11.01 -12.61
C CYS A 341 -27.33 11.18 -13.81
N LEU A 342 -26.70 12.38 -13.90
CA LEU A 342 -25.64 12.62 -14.87
C LEU A 342 -24.47 11.69 -14.57
N ASP A 343 -23.94 11.02 -15.60
CA ASP A 343 -22.93 9.98 -15.47
C ASP A 343 -21.89 10.06 -16.61
N THR A 344 -20.62 9.82 -16.31
CA THR A 344 -19.55 9.67 -17.30
C THR A 344 -19.64 8.37 -18.08
N LEU A 345 -20.52 7.43 -17.65
CA LEU A 345 -20.68 6.09 -18.20
C LEU A 345 -19.37 5.30 -18.28
N GLN A 346 -18.34 5.72 -17.55
CA GLN A 346 -16.97 5.15 -17.56
C GLN A 346 -16.35 5.05 -18.96
N ARG A 347 -16.86 5.81 -19.94
CA ARG A 347 -16.37 5.81 -21.31
C ARG A 347 -15.22 6.80 -21.44
N LEU A 348 -14.02 6.28 -21.65
CA LEU A 348 -12.85 7.05 -22.07
C LEU A 348 -12.80 7.04 -23.61
N GLU A 349 -13.00 8.20 -24.24
CA GLU A 349 -12.70 8.34 -25.65
C GLU A 349 -11.25 8.77 -25.89
N ASN A 350 -10.70 8.42 -27.07
CA ASN A 350 -9.30 8.59 -27.50
C ASN A 350 -8.83 10.04 -27.60
N LYS A 351 -9.17 10.96 -26.70
CA LYS A 351 -8.63 12.34 -26.65
C LYS A 351 -8.90 13.02 -25.31
N GLY A 352 -9.16 12.28 -24.23
CA GLY A 352 -9.46 12.89 -22.94
C GLY A 352 -10.87 13.51 -22.85
N ILE A 353 -11.71 13.32 -23.87
CA ILE A 353 -13.11 13.75 -23.89
C ILE A 353 -13.94 12.62 -23.25
N VAL A 354 -14.72 12.96 -22.24
CA VAL A 354 -15.67 12.02 -21.61
C VAL A 354 -17.07 12.37 -22.13
N ASN A 355 -17.74 11.40 -22.75
CA ASN A 355 -19.14 11.56 -23.12
C ASN A 355 -20.00 11.48 -21.87
N LEU A 356 -20.73 12.54 -21.58
CA LEU A 356 -21.73 12.57 -20.51
C LEU A 356 -23.02 11.89 -20.98
N GLY A 357 -23.57 11.07 -20.13
CA GLY A 357 -24.88 10.45 -20.29
C GLY A 357 -25.67 10.50 -19.02
N VAL A 358 -26.74 9.74 -18.97
CA VAL A 358 -27.56 9.57 -17.77
C VAL A 358 -27.70 8.08 -17.48
N TRP A 359 -27.65 7.74 -16.20
CA TRP A 359 -27.80 6.38 -15.68
C TRP A 359 -28.64 6.41 -14.40
N GLU A 360 -29.12 5.27 -13.96
CA GLU A 360 -29.81 5.18 -12.66
C GLU A 360 -28.90 5.74 -11.56
N CYS A 361 -29.49 6.57 -10.68
CA CYS A 361 -28.76 7.21 -9.60
C CYS A 361 -28.18 6.17 -8.65
N GLN A 362 -26.88 6.12 -8.56
CA GLN A 362 -26.13 5.27 -7.64
C GLN A 362 -25.98 6.00 -6.30
N ILE A 363 -27.03 6.02 -5.51
CA ILE A 363 -27.10 6.74 -4.23
C ILE A 363 -26.05 6.21 -3.22
N GLU A 364 -25.62 4.95 -3.38
CA GLU A 364 -24.58 4.32 -2.56
C GLU A 364 -23.15 4.79 -2.91
N GLY A 365 -23.02 5.69 -3.88
CA GLY A 365 -21.79 6.33 -4.31
C GLY A 365 -21.22 5.74 -5.60
N SER A 366 -21.07 6.60 -6.59
CA SER A 366 -20.35 6.30 -7.84
C SER A 366 -19.47 7.48 -8.20
N SER A 367 -18.18 7.21 -8.43
CA SER A 367 -17.25 8.25 -8.91
C SER A 367 -17.64 8.79 -10.28
N SER A 368 -18.40 8.05 -11.08
CA SER A 368 -18.86 8.48 -12.41
C SER A 368 -20.03 9.46 -12.38
N GLN A 369 -20.67 9.65 -11.22
CA GLN A 369 -21.87 10.51 -11.07
C GLN A 369 -21.66 11.77 -10.22
N VAL A 370 -20.49 11.93 -9.58
CA VAL A 370 -20.24 13.13 -8.75
C VAL A 370 -19.79 14.30 -9.63
N VAL A 371 -20.56 15.36 -9.62
CA VAL A 371 -20.34 16.60 -10.40
C VAL A 371 -19.90 17.72 -9.48
N ILE A 372 -18.96 18.54 -9.92
CA ILE A 372 -18.43 19.69 -9.20
C ILE A 372 -18.69 20.94 -10.00
N PHE A 373 -19.27 21.96 -9.36
CA PHE A 373 -19.48 23.29 -9.91
C PHE A 373 -18.49 24.27 -9.27
N PHE A 374 -17.54 24.74 -10.05
CA PHE A 374 -16.55 25.71 -9.59
C PHE A 374 -17.13 27.14 -9.51
N ASN A 375 -16.40 28.04 -8.85
CA ASN A 375 -16.72 29.48 -8.77
C ASN A 375 -16.59 30.23 -10.14
N GLY A 376 -16.29 29.55 -11.25
CA GLY A 376 -16.21 29.99 -12.61
C GLY A 376 -17.21 29.26 -13.54
N PRO A 377 -17.06 29.39 -14.85
CA PRO A 377 -17.91 28.68 -15.82
C PRO A 377 -17.60 27.20 -16.00
N THR A 378 -16.64 26.69 -15.25
CA THR A 378 -16.16 25.30 -15.36
C THR A 378 -16.98 24.34 -14.50
N VAL A 379 -17.32 23.19 -15.09
CA VAL A 379 -17.96 22.05 -14.41
C VAL A 379 -17.04 20.86 -14.62
N GLU A 380 -16.68 20.17 -13.55
CA GLU A 380 -15.95 18.91 -13.63
C GLU A 380 -16.76 17.78 -13.02
N ILE A 381 -16.58 16.57 -13.57
CA ILE A 381 -17.11 15.34 -12.99
C ILE A 381 -15.95 14.59 -12.37
N LEU A 382 -16.08 14.23 -11.11
CA LEU A 382 -15.08 13.43 -10.42
C LEU A 382 -14.94 12.06 -11.12
N LYS A 383 -13.71 11.74 -11.47
CA LYS A 383 -13.33 10.40 -11.93
C LYS A 383 -12.98 9.51 -10.77
#